data_faf52d291268bd4745e0912c9692ffa5
#
_entry.id   faf52d291268bd4745e0912c9692ffa5
#
_cell.length_a   1.000
_cell.length_b   1.000
_cell.length_c   1.000
_cell.angle_alpha   90.00
_cell.angle_beta   90.00
_cell.angle_gamma   90.00
#
_symmetry.space_group_name_H-M   'P 1'
#
loop_
_entity.id
_entity.type
_entity.pdbx_description
1 polymer ?
#
loop_
_entity_poly.entity_id
_entity_poly.type
_entity_poly.pdbx_seq_one_letter_code
_entity_poly.pdbx_strand_id
1 'polypeptide(L)'
;NAPQTILGRVYDSIGFDKVGDDILRHLVIARCCEPQSKLATSAYLKSYFDEDISHFQIYRYMDKLYNTRQELVQQISVEHTKKILGGKIEIMFYDVTTLYFEASPGPEADIRQAGFSKDGKSKEAQIVLGLLVSEDGYPLSYSIFNGSQYEGFTMIPVIDDFVRKFSLKDFVVVADAGLMSSKNIELLKSAQYKYVIGARIKNENVKIRDWV
;
A
#
# COMPACT_ATOMS: atom_id res chain seq x y z
N ASN A 1 24.97 -9.80 13.98
CA ASN A 1 24.80 -8.41 13.55
C ASN A 1 23.64 -7.75 14.29
N ALA A 2 23.88 -6.59 14.96
CA ALA A 2 22.88 -5.97 15.84
C ALA A 2 21.55 -5.63 15.12
N PRO A 3 21.52 -5.03 13.91
CA PRO A 3 20.27 -4.80 13.19
C PRO A 3 19.47 -6.07 12.91
N GLN A 4 20.11 -7.15 12.53
CA GLN A 4 19.43 -8.44 12.29
C GLN A 4 18.74 -8.96 13.56
N THR A 5 19.42 -8.85 14.70
CA THR A 5 18.88 -9.36 15.97
C THR A 5 17.68 -8.52 16.41
N ILE A 6 17.79 -7.18 16.35
CA ILE A 6 16.73 -6.29 16.81
C ILE A 6 15.53 -6.35 15.86
N LEU A 7 15.74 -6.13 14.56
CA LEU A 7 14.67 -6.16 13.57
C LEU A 7 14.08 -7.55 13.39
N GLY A 8 14.89 -8.60 13.56
CA GLY A 8 14.41 -9.97 13.59
C GLY A 8 13.44 -10.24 14.73
N ARG A 9 13.70 -9.74 15.94
CA ARG A 9 12.75 -9.84 17.06
C ARG A 9 11.45 -9.05 16.79
N VAL A 10 11.55 -7.88 16.17
CA VAL A 10 10.37 -7.09 15.75
C VAL A 10 9.57 -7.87 14.71
N TYR A 11 10.22 -8.42 13.69
CA TYR A 11 9.60 -9.26 12.66
C TYR A 11 8.82 -10.44 13.27
N ASP A 12 9.43 -11.14 14.22
CA ASP A 12 8.81 -12.26 14.94
C ASP A 12 7.66 -11.78 15.84
N SER A 13 7.80 -10.64 16.52
CA SER A 13 6.76 -10.09 17.40
C SER A 13 5.50 -9.62 16.66
N ILE A 14 5.64 -9.25 15.40
CA ILE A 14 4.51 -8.96 14.50
C ILE A 14 3.79 -10.26 14.12
N GLY A 15 4.50 -11.38 14.10
CA GLY A 15 4.00 -12.70 13.71
C GLY A 15 4.39 -13.12 12.29
N PHE A 16 5.33 -12.43 11.66
CA PHE A 16 5.79 -12.76 10.29
C PHE A 16 6.63 -14.05 10.23
N ASP A 17 7.11 -14.56 11.38
CA ASP A 17 7.68 -15.89 11.51
C ASP A 17 6.73 -16.99 10.99
N LYS A 18 5.41 -16.79 11.10
CA LYS A 18 4.39 -17.71 10.58
C LYS A 18 4.39 -17.87 9.06
N VAL A 19 5.00 -16.94 8.32
CA VAL A 19 5.15 -17.06 6.86
C VAL A 19 6.09 -18.23 6.52
N GLY A 20 7.05 -18.53 7.40
CA GLY A 20 7.95 -19.67 7.30
C GLY A 20 8.97 -19.58 6.15
N ASP A 21 9.30 -18.36 5.72
CA ASP A 21 10.22 -18.11 4.61
C ASP A 21 11.39 -17.20 5.06
N ASP A 22 12.57 -17.77 5.23
CA ASP A 22 13.78 -17.02 5.65
C ASP A 22 14.16 -15.92 4.67
N ILE A 23 13.95 -16.15 3.38
CA ILE A 23 14.22 -15.12 2.34
C ILE A 23 13.36 -13.88 2.59
N LEU A 24 12.07 -14.02 2.96
CA LEU A 24 11.23 -12.87 3.30
C LEU A 24 11.82 -12.08 4.46
N ARG A 25 12.19 -12.79 5.53
CA ARG A 25 12.81 -12.18 6.72
C ARG A 25 14.04 -11.37 6.34
N HIS A 26 14.95 -11.95 5.58
CA HIS A 26 16.18 -11.29 5.14
C HIS A 26 15.91 -10.08 4.25
N LEU A 27 14.97 -10.19 3.31
CA LEU A 27 14.60 -9.07 2.41
C LEU A 27 13.93 -7.93 3.17
N VAL A 28 13.05 -8.22 4.14
CA VAL A 28 12.39 -7.19 4.96
C VAL A 28 13.43 -6.46 5.81
N ILE A 29 14.29 -7.19 6.52
CA ILE A 29 15.31 -6.60 7.38
C ILE A 29 16.32 -5.79 6.55
N ALA A 30 16.80 -6.35 5.43
CA ALA A 30 17.69 -5.64 4.52
C ALA A 30 17.04 -4.35 3.98
N ARG A 31 15.75 -4.38 3.65
CA ARG A 31 15.02 -3.20 3.18
C ARG A 31 14.89 -2.12 4.24
N CYS A 32 14.77 -2.49 5.51
CA CYS A 32 14.75 -1.53 6.63
C CYS A 32 16.14 -0.93 6.90
N CYS A 33 17.22 -1.72 6.73
CA CYS A 33 18.59 -1.27 7.01
C CYS A 33 19.20 -0.48 5.85
N GLU A 34 19.08 -0.99 4.63
CA GLU A 34 19.74 -0.48 3.44
C GLU A 34 18.88 -0.71 2.19
N PRO A 35 17.93 0.21 1.89
CA PRO A 35 17.05 0.09 0.73
C PRO A 35 17.83 0.23 -0.59
N GLN A 36 17.97 -0.86 -1.36
CA GLN A 36 18.75 -0.93 -2.59
C GLN A 36 18.04 -1.74 -3.69
N SER A 37 18.69 -1.80 -4.89
CA SER A 37 18.28 -2.70 -5.96
C SER A 37 18.44 -4.17 -5.53
N LYS A 38 17.74 -5.11 -6.18
CA LYS A 38 17.84 -6.55 -5.84
C LYS A 38 19.26 -7.11 -6.00
N LEU A 39 20.01 -6.60 -6.98
CA LEU A 39 21.42 -6.97 -7.16
C LEU A 39 22.27 -6.49 -5.97
N ALA A 40 22.14 -5.22 -5.57
CA ALA A 40 22.87 -4.68 -4.42
C ALA A 40 22.39 -5.31 -3.10
N THR A 41 21.09 -5.63 -2.95
CA THR A 41 20.56 -6.39 -1.79
C THR A 41 21.21 -7.75 -1.69
N SER A 42 21.43 -8.48 -2.78
CA SER A 42 22.14 -9.77 -2.79
C SER A 42 23.57 -9.61 -2.24
N ALA A 43 24.32 -8.59 -2.70
CA ALA A 43 25.66 -8.31 -2.19
C ALA A 43 25.65 -7.90 -0.70
N TYR A 44 24.67 -7.11 -0.28
CA TYR A 44 24.49 -6.71 1.11
C TYR A 44 24.21 -7.91 2.03
N LEU A 45 23.31 -8.81 1.62
CA LEU A 45 22.99 -10.03 2.36
C LEU A 45 24.23 -10.91 2.54
N LYS A 46 25.04 -11.09 1.49
CA LYS A 46 26.29 -11.83 1.56
C LYS A 46 27.28 -11.21 2.52
N SER A 47 27.45 -9.88 2.45
CA SER A 47 28.48 -9.18 3.23
C SER A 47 28.15 -9.01 4.72
N TYR A 48 26.87 -8.81 5.03
CA TYR A 48 26.43 -8.43 6.38
C TYR A 48 25.57 -9.48 7.09
N PHE A 49 24.99 -10.44 6.36
CA PHE A 49 24.13 -11.47 6.89
C PHE A 49 24.74 -12.87 6.79
N ASP A 50 25.83 -13.00 6.05
CA ASP A 50 26.43 -14.30 5.70
C ASP A 50 25.47 -15.21 4.91
N GLU A 51 24.58 -14.57 4.10
CA GLU A 51 23.56 -15.24 3.33
C GLU A 51 23.84 -15.13 1.83
N ASP A 52 24.17 -16.25 1.19
CA ASP A 52 24.48 -16.30 -0.25
C ASP A 52 23.20 -16.46 -1.09
N ILE A 53 22.37 -15.43 -1.08
CA ILE A 53 21.11 -15.37 -1.85
C ILE A 53 21.34 -14.53 -3.10
N SER A 54 21.37 -15.18 -4.27
CA SER A 54 21.53 -14.48 -5.55
C SER A 54 20.30 -13.63 -5.90
N HIS A 55 20.49 -12.56 -6.69
CA HIS A 55 19.38 -11.72 -7.15
C HIS A 55 18.33 -12.51 -7.97
N PHE A 56 18.71 -13.57 -8.68
CA PHE A 56 17.76 -14.47 -9.36
C PHE A 56 16.89 -15.24 -8.38
N GLN A 57 17.43 -15.67 -7.23
CA GLN A 57 16.65 -16.29 -6.16
C GLN A 57 15.69 -15.28 -5.54
N ILE A 58 16.12 -14.02 -5.35
CA ILE A 58 15.25 -12.94 -4.87
C ILE A 58 14.08 -12.72 -5.83
N TYR A 59 14.30 -12.63 -7.15
CA TYR A 59 13.21 -12.46 -8.12
C TYR A 59 12.24 -13.64 -8.10
N ARG A 60 12.73 -14.88 -8.16
CA ARG A 60 11.87 -16.07 -8.05
C ARG A 60 11.07 -16.09 -6.75
N TYR A 61 11.68 -15.65 -5.65
CA TYR A 61 11.00 -15.55 -4.39
C TYR A 61 9.90 -14.47 -4.39
N MET A 62 10.13 -13.34 -5.03
CA MET A 62 9.11 -12.30 -5.18
C MET A 62 7.89 -12.81 -5.94
N ASP A 63 8.08 -13.61 -6.99
CA ASP A 63 6.97 -14.26 -7.72
C ASP A 63 6.22 -15.24 -6.79
N LYS A 64 6.92 -16.05 -6.03
CA LYS A 64 6.33 -16.93 -5.01
C LYS A 64 5.54 -16.12 -3.97
N LEU A 65 6.12 -15.07 -3.43
CA LEU A 65 5.50 -14.19 -2.43
C LEU A 65 4.19 -13.61 -2.96
N TYR A 66 4.22 -13.04 -4.16
CA TYR A 66 3.05 -12.48 -4.82
C TYR A 66 1.94 -13.53 -5.03
N ASN A 67 2.29 -14.70 -5.57
CA ASN A 67 1.31 -15.71 -5.95
C ASN A 67 0.75 -16.52 -4.77
N THR A 68 1.49 -16.64 -3.65
CA THR A 68 1.13 -17.64 -2.61
C THR A 68 1.15 -17.11 -1.18
N ARG A 69 1.70 -15.92 -0.91
CA ARG A 69 1.92 -15.44 0.47
C ARG A 69 1.37 -14.04 0.74
N GLN A 70 0.97 -13.30 -0.28
CA GLN A 70 0.51 -11.92 -0.14
C GLN A 70 -0.64 -11.79 0.86
N GLU A 71 -1.64 -12.68 0.77
CA GLU A 71 -2.79 -12.67 1.68
C GLU A 71 -2.40 -12.98 3.12
N LEU A 72 -1.52 -13.96 3.34
CA LEU A 72 -1.03 -14.29 4.67
C LEU A 72 -0.26 -13.12 5.30
N VAL A 73 0.63 -12.47 4.54
CA VAL A 73 1.37 -11.27 4.98
C VAL A 73 0.41 -10.14 5.35
N GLN A 74 -0.60 -9.89 4.52
CA GLN A 74 -1.63 -8.88 4.80
C GLN A 74 -2.43 -9.24 6.07
N GLN A 75 -2.86 -10.50 6.22
CA GLN A 75 -3.59 -10.96 7.40
C GLN A 75 -2.78 -10.74 8.68
N ILE A 76 -1.51 -11.14 8.70
CA ILE A 76 -0.62 -10.94 9.85
C ILE A 76 -0.51 -9.45 10.20
N SER A 77 -0.29 -8.59 9.20
CA SER A 77 -0.21 -7.14 9.40
C SER A 77 -1.50 -6.56 10.02
N VAL A 78 -2.66 -6.94 9.49
CA VAL A 78 -3.96 -6.46 9.99
C VAL A 78 -4.26 -6.97 11.39
N GLU A 79 -3.98 -8.25 11.68
CA GLU A 79 -4.16 -8.83 13.02
C GLU A 79 -3.27 -8.15 14.05
N HIS A 80 -2.00 -7.89 13.69
CA HIS A 80 -1.08 -7.15 14.55
C HIS A 80 -1.56 -5.72 14.80
N THR A 81 -1.99 -5.00 13.75
CA THR A 81 -2.53 -3.65 13.86
C THR A 81 -3.78 -3.62 14.75
N LYS A 82 -4.73 -4.53 14.54
CA LYS A 82 -5.90 -4.66 15.42
C LYS A 82 -5.49 -4.83 16.88
N LYS A 83 -4.50 -5.68 17.16
CA LYS A 83 -4.01 -5.92 18.51
C LYS A 83 -3.44 -4.64 19.15
N ILE A 84 -2.68 -3.84 18.41
CA ILE A 84 -2.11 -2.57 18.88
C ILE A 84 -3.23 -1.55 19.16
N LEU A 85 -4.25 -1.49 18.29
CA LEU A 85 -5.39 -0.57 18.39
C LEU A 85 -6.50 -1.05 19.36
N GLY A 86 -6.21 -1.98 20.28
CA GLY A 86 -7.19 -2.44 21.24
C GLY A 86 -8.29 -3.35 20.68
N GLY A 87 -8.07 -3.96 19.51
CA GLY A 87 -8.94 -4.98 18.91
C GLY A 87 -9.86 -4.46 17.80
N LYS A 88 -9.87 -3.15 17.51
CA LYS A 88 -10.73 -2.56 16.50
C LYS A 88 -9.95 -1.64 15.56
N ILE A 89 -10.46 -1.49 14.34
CA ILE A 89 -10.06 -0.46 13.38
C ILE A 89 -11.29 0.43 13.19
N GLU A 90 -11.27 1.62 13.76
CA GLU A 90 -12.40 2.54 13.77
C GLU A 90 -12.29 3.60 12.68
N ILE A 91 -11.07 3.99 12.33
CA ILE A 91 -10.79 4.99 11.28
C ILE A 91 -9.80 4.40 10.30
N MET A 92 -10.09 4.57 9.02
CA MET A 92 -9.21 4.18 7.92
C MET A 92 -8.98 5.38 7.01
N PHE A 93 -7.71 5.69 6.76
CA PHE A 93 -7.32 6.69 5.77
C PHE A 93 -7.02 6.01 4.44
N TYR A 94 -7.58 6.53 3.38
CA TYR A 94 -7.29 6.10 2.03
C TYR A 94 -6.60 7.20 1.26
N ASP A 95 -5.45 6.88 0.68
CA ASP A 95 -4.71 7.79 -0.18
C ASP A 95 -4.17 7.07 -1.41
N VAL A 96 -3.85 7.85 -2.44
CA VAL A 96 -3.36 7.38 -3.73
C VAL A 96 -2.06 8.08 -4.07
N THR A 97 -1.07 7.29 -4.46
CA THR A 97 0.19 7.80 -5.00
C THR A 97 0.52 7.18 -6.34
N THR A 98 1.29 7.89 -7.14
CA THR A 98 1.80 7.40 -8.42
C THR A 98 3.28 7.04 -8.28
N LEU A 99 3.64 5.84 -8.72
CA LEU A 99 5.03 5.38 -8.75
C LEU A 99 5.49 5.34 -10.21
N TYR A 100 6.56 6.07 -10.50
CA TYR A 100 7.15 6.20 -11.83
C TYR A 100 8.30 5.21 -12.02
N PHE A 101 8.48 4.80 -13.26
CA PHE A 101 9.59 3.96 -13.70
C PHE A 101 10.43 4.73 -14.72
N GLU A 102 11.74 4.66 -14.61
CA GLU A 102 12.67 5.18 -15.62
C GLU A 102 12.70 4.26 -16.86
N ALA A 103 11.53 4.09 -17.47
CA ALA A 103 11.32 3.22 -18.62
C ALA A 103 10.16 3.76 -19.46
N SER A 104 10.15 3.42 -20.75
CA SER A 104 8.99 3.66 -21.60
C SER A 104 7.78 2.84 -21.13
N PRO A 105 6.55 3.32 -21.35
CA PRO A 105 5.35 2.53 -21.09
C PRO A 105 5.42 1.15 -21.77
N GLY A 106 4.94 0.15 -21.07
CA GLY A 106 4.87 -1.22 -21.57
C GLY A 106 3.77 -1.40 -22.65
N PRO A 107 3.64 -2.60 -23.23
CA PRO A 107 2.53 -2.94 -24.11
C PRO A 107 1.19 -2.76 -23.37
N GLU A 108 0.09 -2.63 -24.10
CA GLU A 108 -1.25 -2.32 -23.56
C GLU A 108 -1.68 -3.25 -22.41
N ALA A 109 -1.24 -4.49 -22.42
CA ALA A 109 -1.51 -5.47 -21.34
C ALA A 109 -0.66 -5.25 -20.08
N ASP A 110 0.37 -4.40 -20.12
CA ASP A 110 1.19 -4.09 -18.93
C ASP A 110 0.46 -3.05 -18.07
N ILE A 111 0.52 -3.20 -16.75
CA ILE A 111 -0.03 -2.22 -15.81
C ILE A 111 0.78 -0.92 -15.77
N ARG A 112 2.03 -0.94 -16.25
CA ARG A 112 2.94 0.21 -16.33
C ARG A 112 2.64 1.02 -17.58
N GLN A 113 1.65 1.89 -17.47
CA GLN A 113 1.19 2.76 -18.56
C GLN A 113 1.53 4.21 -18.29
N ALA A 114 1.59 5.02 -19.33
CA ALA A 114 1.60 6.47 -19.18
C ALA A 114 0.24 6.96 -18.66
N GLY A 115 0.25 7.98 -17.82
CA GLY A 115 -0.97 8.50 -17.23
C GLY A 115 -0.83 9.94 -16.75
N PHE A 116 -1.84 10.40 -16.02
CA PHE A 116 -1.79 11.73 -15.42
C PHE A 116 -0.66 11.81 -14.38
N SER A 117 0.13 12.86 -14.45
CA SER A 117 1.23 13.11 -13.53
C SER A 117 1.15 14.52 -12.98
N LYS A 118 1.10 14.63 -11.64
CA LYS A 118 1.21 15.91 -10.92
C LYS A 118 2.62 16.51 -11.05
N ASP A 119 3.63 15.67 -11.31
CA ASP A 119 5.06 16.04 -11.41
C ASP A 119 5.51 16.30 -12.85
N GLY A 120 4.59 16.37 -13.82
CA GLY A 120 4.92 16.60 -15.23
C GLY A 120 5.51 15.39 -15.98
N LYS A 121 5.50 14.21 -15.38
CA LYS A 121 6.07 12.95 -15.91
C LYS A 121 5.05 12.12 -16.71
N SER A 122 4.16 12.76 -17.44
CA SER A 122 3.03 12.11 -18.14
C SER A 122 3.43 11.13 -19.27
N LYS A 123 4.71 11.12 -19.67
CA LYS A 123 5.24 10.21 -20.70
C LYS A 123 5.97 8.99 -20.13
N GLU A 124 6.26 9.00 -18.84
CA GLU A 124 6.96 7.90 -18.16
C GLU A 124 5.98 6.77 -17.83
N ALA A 125 6.51 5.53 -17.79
CA ALA A 125 5.76 4.40 -17.30
C ALA A 125 5.46 4.60 -15.81
N GLN A 126 4.21 4.40 -15.41
CA GLN A 126 3.79 4.57 -14.03
C GLN A 126 2.77 3.49 -13.63
N ILE A 127 2.58 3.33 -12.35
CA ILE A 127 1.46 2.61 -11.73
C ILE A 127 0.79 3.52 -10.70
N VAL A 128 -0.48 3.27 -10.45
CA VAL A 128 -1.23 3.95 -9.38
C VAL A 128 -1.33 3.00 -8.21
N LEU A 129 -0.87 3.43 -7.03
CA LEU A 129 -0.93 2.68 -5.78
C LEU A 129 -1.97 3.32 -4.86
N GLY A 130 -3.04 2.59 -4.56
CA GLY A 130 -3.98 2.92 -3.51
C GLY A 130 -3.56 2.26 -2.20
N LEU A 131 -3.47 3.02 -1.13
CA LEU A 131 -3.05 2.57 0.19
C LEU A 131 -4.13 2.87 1.24
N LEU A 132 -4.46 1.87 2.03
CA LEU A 132 -5.35 1.98 3.18
C LEU A 132 -4.52 1.85 4.46
N VAL A 133 -4.64 2.81 5.36
CA VAL A 133 -3.92 2.84 6.63
C VAL A 133 -4.87 3.07 7.81
N SER A 134 -4.48 2.63 9.00
CA SER A 134 -5.19 2.91 10.24
C SER A 134 -5.01 4.35 10.70
N GLU A 135 -5.71 4.75 11.75
CA GLU A 135 -5.61 6.06 12.40
C GLU A 135 -4.19 6.42 12.86
N ASP A 136 -3.39 5.43 13.26
CA ASP A 136 -1.99 5.62 13.66
C ASP A 136 -1.01 5.44 12.50
N GLY A 137 -1.49 5.33 11.25
CA GLY A 137 -0.66 5.21 10.06
C GLY A 137 -0.14 3.80 9.75
N TYR A 138 -0.64 2.75 10.42
CA TYR A 138 -0.25 1.37 10.09
C TYR A 138 -0.90 0.93 8.78
N PRO A 139 -0.13 0.38 7.82
CA PRO A 139 -0.67 -0.09 6.56
C PRO A 139 -1.59 -1.30 6.76
N LEU A 140 -2.79 -1.21 6.22
CA LEU A 140 -3.83 -2.24 6.32
C LEU A 140 -3.98 -3.01 5.02
N SER A 141 -4.03 -2.30 3.91
CA SER A 141 -4.20 -2.87 2.57
C SER A 141 -3.64 -1.96 1.51
N TYR A 142 -3.32 -2.54 0.36
CA TYR A 142 -2.97 -1.78 -0.83
C TYR A 142 -3.55 -2.46 -2.07
N SER A 143 -3.69 -1.67 -3.13
CA SER A 143 -3.97 -2.18 -4.47
C SER A 143 -3.16 -1.42 -5.49
N ILE A 144 -2.72 -2.14 -6.53
CA ILE A 144 -1.96 -1.58 -7.64
C ILE A 144 -2.89 -1.52 -8.85
N PHE A 145 -2.98 -0.35 -9.46
CA PHE A 145 -3.81 -0.10 -10.63
C PHE A 145 -2.94 0.28 -11.82
N ASN A 146 -3.51 0.12 -13.01
CA ASN A 146 -2.90 0.57 -14.25
C ASN A 146 -2.50 2.05 -14.16
N GLY A 147 -1.34 2.42 -14.70
CA GLY A 147 -0.82 3.78 -14.64
C GLY A 147 -1.70 4.83 -15.28
N SER A 148 -2.57 4.45 -16.23
CA SER A 148 -3.58 5.33 -16.84
C SER A 148 -4.88 5.44 -16.02
N GLN A 149 -5.01 4.68 -14.91
CA GLN A 149 -6.21 4.67 -14.08
C GLN A 149 -6.44 6.02 -13.43
N TYR A 150 -7.66 6.53 -13.55
CA TYR A 150 -8.05 7.73 -12.82
C TYR A 150 -8.17 7.44 -11.32
N GLU A 151 -7.43 8.21 -10.51
CA GLU A 151 -7.34 8.03 -9.05
C GLU A 151 -8.70 7.95 -8.36
N GLY A 152 -9.68 8.74 -8.83
CA GLY A 152 -11.03 8.78 -8.26
C GLY A 152 -11.80 7.45 -8.33
N PHE A 153 -11.37 6.47 -9.11
CA PHE A 153 -12.05 5.16 -9.22
C PHE A 153 -11.36 4.05 -8.41
N THR A 154 -10.32 4.38 -7.66
CA THR A 154 -9.51 3.39 -6.95
C THR A 154 -10.00 3.11 -5.53
N MET A 155 -10.64 4.08 -4.87
CA MET A 155 -10.99 4.03 -3.45
C MET A 155 -11.98 2.91 -3.10
N ILE A 156 -13.12 2.88 -3.76
CA ILE A 156 -14.22 1.96 -3.41
C ILE A 156 -13.79 0.49 -3.55
N PRO A 157 -13.16 0.05 -4.66
CA PRO A 157 -12.71 -1.34 -4.79
C PRO A 157 -11.76 -1.78 -3.68
N VAL A 158 -10.88 -0.91 -3.22
CA VAL A 158 -9.93 -1.23 -2.13
C VAL A 158 -10.64 -1.38 -0.80
N ILE A 159 -11.54 -0.45 -0.49
CA ILE A 159 -12.31 -0.49 0.75
C ILE A 159 -13.23 -1.72 0.79
N ASP A 160 -13.98 -1.98 -0.27
CA ASP A 160 -14.90 -3.11 -0.34
C ASP A 160 -14.17 -4.46 -0.20
N ASP A 161 -13.03 -4.62 -0.87
CA ASP A 161 -12.21 -5.83 -0.74
C ASP A 161 -11.69 -6.00 0.70
N PHE A 162 -11.21 -4.93 1.31
CA PHE A 162 -10.70 -4.94 2.68
C PHE A 162 -11.80 -5.24 3.70
N VAL A 163 -12.94 -4.56 3.60
CA VAL A 163 -14.09 -4.77 4.49
C VAL A 163 -14.60 -6.21 4.40
N ARG A 164 -14.69 -6.75 3.19
CA ARG A 164 -15.11 -8.13 2.95
C ARG A 164 -14.13 -9.14 3.54
N LYS A 165 -12.80 -8.96 3.30
CA LYS A 165 -11.76 -9.87 3.79
C LYS A 165 -11.69 -9.94 5.32
N PHE A 166 -11.82 -8.79 5.98
CA PHE A 166 -11.64 -8.69 7.43
C PHE A 166 -12.93 -8.51 8.22
N SER A 167 -14.08 -8.60 7.54
CA SER A 167 -15.43 -8.50 8.15
C SER A 167 -15.59 -7.28 9.05
N LEU A 168 -15.09 -6.12 8.60
CA LEU A 168 -15.10 -4.89 9.39
C LEU A 168 -16.51 -4.32 9.50
N LYS A 169 -16.81 -3.76 10.68
CA LYS A 169 -18.06 -3.07 11.00
C LYS A 169 -17.73 -1.77 11.73
N ASP A 170 -18.60 -0.78 11.56
CA ASP A 170 -18.55 0.50 12.30
C ASP A 170 -17.23 1.26 12.18
N PHE A 171 -16.74 1.44 10.98
CA PHE A 171 -15.56 2.23 10.67
C PHE A 171 -15.93 3.53 9.92
N VAL A 172 -15.00 4.47 9.91
CA VAL A 172 -15.08 5.72 9.14
C VAL A 172 -13.94 5.74 8.12
N VAL A 173 -14.27 6.00 6.86
CA VAL A 173 -13.28 6.21 5.80
C VAL A 173 -12.93 7.69 5.72
N VAL A 174 -11.64 8.00 5.76
CA VAL A 174 -11.14 9.37 5.56
C VAL A 174 -10.34 9.42 4.27
N ALA A 175 -10.62 10.39 3.40
CA ALA A 175 -9.91 10.58 2.14
C ALA A 175 -9.76 12.07 1.80
N ASP A 176 -8.81 12.37 0.94
CA ASP A 176 -8.53 13.75 0.54
C ASP A 176 -9.56 14.29 -0.49
N ALA A 177 -9.48 15.61 -0.76
CA ALA A 177 -10.35 16.27 -1.73
C ALA A 177 -10.12 15.83 -3.19
N GLY A 178 -8.99 15.21 -3.51
CA GLY A 178 -8.69 14.64 -4.83
C GLY A 178 -9.63 13.50 -5.20
N LEU A 179 -10.06 12.74 -4.19
CA LEU A 179 -10.95 11.59 -4.33
C LEU A 179 -12.44 11.96 -4.26
N MET A 180 -12.77 13.23 -3.99
CA MET A 180 -14.15 13.71 -3.95
C MET A 180 -14.76 13.76 -5.36
N SER A 181 -15.74 12.89 -5.61
CA SER A 181 -16.59 12.92 -6.80
C SER A 181 -18.02 12.51 -6.43
N SER A 182 -19.01 13.00 -7.16
CA SER A 182 -20.42 12.61 -6.93
C SER A 182 -20.56 11.09 -6.95
N LYS A 183 -19.89 10.41 -7.87
CA LYS A 183 -19.92 8.94 -7.98
C LYS A 183 -19.35 8.25 -6.73
N ASN A 184 -18.23 8.70 -6.18
CA ASN A 184 -17.63 8.12 -4.97
C ASN A 184 -18.55 8.34 -3.76
N ILE A 185 -19.14 9.52 -3.64
CA ILE A 185 -20.10 9.83 -2.57
C ILE A 185 -21.35 8.94 -2.67
N GLU A 186 -21.89 8.73 -3.86
CA GLU A 186 -23.04 7.83 -4.09
C GLU A 186 -22.70 6.38 -3.73
N LEU A 187 -21.51 5.90 -4.11
CA LEU A 187 -21.06 4.54 -3.79
C LEU A 187 -20.86 4.35 -2.28
N LEU A 188 -20.21 5.31 -1.59
CA LEU A 188 -20.07 5.27 -0.13
C LEU A 188 -21.43 5.24 0.58
N LYS A 189 -22.39 6.08 0.13
CA LYS A 189 -23.76 6.09 0.66
C LYS A 189 -24.49 4.78 0.40
N SER A 190 -24.38 4.23 -0.80
CA SER A 190 -25.00 2.96 -1.18
C SER A 190 -24.47 1.78 -0.38
N ALA A 191 -23.15 1.79 -0.08
CA ALA A 191 -22.50 0.80 0.77
C ALA A 191 -22.74 1.05 2.27
N GLN A 192 -23.43 2.14 2.64
CA GLN A 192 -23.67 2.57 4.02
C GLN A 192 -22.38 2.80 4.82
N TYR A 193 -21.29 3.16 4.17
CA TYR A 193 -20.04 3.51 4.86
C TYR A 193 -20.12 4.91 5.45
N LYS A 194 -19.60 5.08 6.65
CA LYS A 194 -19.34 6.39 7.25
C LYS A 194 -18.09 6.96 6.62
N TYR A 195 -18.10 8.24 6.25
CA TYR A 195 -16.93 8.85 5.59
C TYR A 195 -16.73 10.32 5.94
N VAL A 196 -15.48 10.74 5.85
CA VAL A 196 -15.04 12.14 5.88
C VAL A 196 -14.16 12.35 4.64
N ILE A 197 -14.57 13.21 3.73
CA ILE A 197 -13.79 13.53 2.52
C ILE A 197 -13.54 15.03 2.48
N GLY A 198 -12.28 15.41 2.16
CA GLY A 198 -11.89 16.80 2.02
C GLY A 198 -12.73 17.53 0.96
N ALA A 199 -13.14 18.76 1.23
CA ALA A 199 -13.90 19.60 0.30
C ALA A 199 -12.98 20.43 -0.61
N ARG A 200 -13.40 20.64 -1.88
CA ARG A 200 -12.71 21.53 -2.83
C ARG A 200 -13.22 22.95 -2.70
N ILE A 201 -12.90 23.63 -1.61
CA ILE A 201 -13.41 24.97 -1.24
C ILE A 201 -13.23 26.01 -2.36
N LYS A 202 -12.15 25.93 -3.17
CA LYS A 202 -11.91 26.86 -4.27
C LYS A 202 -13.00 26.86 -5.35
N ASN A 203 -13.75 25.78 -5.48
CA ASN A 203 -14.81 25.60 -6.48
C ASN A 203 -16.20 25.90 -5.91
N GLU A 204 -16.29 26.23 -4.63
CA GLU A 204 -17.54 26.54 -3.96
C GLU A 204 -17.99 27.99 -4.25
N ASN A 205 -19.29 28.25 -4.03
CA ASN A 205 -19.83 29.60 -4.20
C ASN A 205 -19.21 30.57 -3.16
N VAL A 206 -19.28 31.87 -3.47
CA VAL A 206 -18.65 32.91 -2.64
C VAL A 206 -19.08 32.83 -1.18
N LYS A 207 -20.34 32.57 -0.90
CA LYS A 207 -20.86 32.48 0.49
C LYS A 207 -20.20 31.38 1.31
N ILE A 208 -19.89 30.23 0.70
CA ILE A 208 -19.21 29.13 1.39
C ILE A 208 -17.73 29.46 1.55
N ARG A 209 -17.08 30.07 0.55
CA ARG A 209 -15.68 30.48 0.62
C ARG A 209 -15.43 31.54 1.70
N ASP A 210 -16.37 32.46 1.89
CA ASP A 210 -16.26 33.53 2.85
C ASP A 210 -16.57 33.07 4.30
N TRP A 211 -17.16 31.88 4.46
CA TRP A 211 -17.48 31.28 5.76
C TRP A 211 -16.34 30.41 6.32
N VAL A 212 -15.42 29.94 5.48
CA VAL A 212 -14.26 29.10 5.84
C VAL A 212 -13.00 29.94 5.98
#